data_4c2e230a416b5aa9cae0e66d465e613a
#
_entry.id   4c2e230a416b5aa9cae0e66d465e613a
#
_cell.length_a   1.000
_cell.length_b   1.000
_cell.length_c   1.000
_cell.angle_alpha   90.00
_cell.angle_beta   90.00
_cell.angle_gamma   90.00
#
_symmetry.space_group_name_H-M   'P 1'
#
loop_
_entity.id
_entity.type
_entity.pdbx_description
1 polymer ?
#
loop_
_entity_poly.entity_id
_entity_poly.type
_entity_poly.pdbx_seq_one_letter_code
_entity_poly.pdbx_strand_id
1 'polypeptide(L)'
;TCRVNFADDEVTETFGVRKVEWGTDGFLLNGKRYIIQGACIHHDNGLLGAVCDPDAVARKVRLLKENGYNAIRSAHNPCSKALLTECDRQGVLVMDEYIDHWYIHKTEHDYVDYFNDWWRQDLTDMVEKDYNHPCVVLYSTGNEVSETAQKRGIALTKEMTDFLHGLDDSRPVTCGVNIFFNFLSSIGFGVYSDEKAKKEAERAEKAKQRGEKAAKKKAVGSQFFNNL
;
A
#
# COMPACT_ATOMS: atom_id res chain seq x y z
N THR A 1 -25.94 1.13 9.31
CA THR A 1 -25.69 2.38 10.06
C THR A 1 -26.14 2.22 11.48
N CYS A 2 -25.28 2.55 12.45
CA CYS A 2 -25.59 2.66 13.86
C CYS A 2 -25.64 4.13 14.27
N ARG A 3 -26.66 4.52 15.00
CA ARG A 3 -26.81 5.86 15.55
C ARG A 3 -26.79 5.77 17.07
N VAL A 4 -25.91 6.52 17.69
CA VAL A 4 -25.78 6.60 19.14
C VAL A 4 -26.07 8.02 19.58
N ASN A 5 -27.03 8.19 20.50
CA ASN A 5 -27.37 9.47 21.09
C ASN A 5 -26.94 9.48 22.57
N PHE A 6 -26.29 10.54 23.00
CA PHE A 6 -25.92 10.76 24.37
C PHE A 6 -26.13 12.24 24.71
N ALA A 7 -27.11 12.52 25.56
CA ALA A 7 -27.61 13.89 25.85
C ALA A 7 -27.95 14.62 24.52
N ASP A 8 -27.25 15.71 24.22
CA ASP A 8 -27.47 16.52 23.02
C ASP A 8 -26.55 16.12 21.87
N ASP A 9 -25.64 15.12 22.06
CA ASP A 9 -24.72 14.63 21.04
C ASP A 9 -25.32 13.44 20.28
N GLU A 10 -25.09 13.42 18.97
CA GLU A 10 -25.44 12.31 18.09
C GLU A 10 -24.21 11.90 17.27
N VAL A 11 -23.86 10.61 17.31
CA VAL A 11 -22.83 10.02 16.44
C VAL A 11 -23.48 8.96 15.57
N THR A 12 -23.19 9.01 14.29
CA THR A 12 -23.66 8.03 13.31
C THR A 12 -22.48 7.35 12.65
N GLU A 13 -22.42 6.02 12.77
CA GLU A 13 -21.40 5.19 12.15
C GLU A 13 -21.99 4.23 11.11
N THR A 14 -21.27 4.05 10.02
CA THR A 14 -21.61 3.07 8.98
C THR A 14 -20.62 1.93 9.02
N PHE A 15 -21.11 0.72 9.10
CA PHE A 15 -20.31 -0.51 9.07
C PHE A 15 -21.04 -1.59 8.30
N GLY A 16 -20.31 -2.62 7.88
CA GLY A 16 -20.89 -3.81 7.27
C GLY A 16 -20.80 -5.03 8.18
N VAL A 17 -21.71 -5.97 7.97
CA VAL A 17 -21.70 -7.26 8.66
C VAL A 17 -21.35 -8.34 7.64
N ARG A 18 -20.26 -9.04 7.89
CA ARG A 18 -19.80 -10.17 7.08
C ARG A 18 -19.12 -11.22 7.96
N LYS A 19 -19.02 -12.43 7.45
CA LYS A 19 -18.19 -13.48 8.03
C LYS A 19 -17.10 -13.83 7.03
N VAL A 20 -15.85 -13.75 7.45
CA VAL A 20 -14.66 -14.16 6.70
C VAL A 20 -14.04 -15.34 7.43
N GLU A 21 -13.76 -16.41 6.69
CA GLU A 21 -13.10 -17.61 7.20
C GLU A 21 -12.01 -18.03 6.19
N TRP A 22 -10.93 -18.59 6.67
CA TRP A 22 -9.83 -19.08 5.84
C TRP A 22 -9.24 -20.36 6.43
N GLY A 23 -8.76 -21.24 5.58
CA GLY A 23 -8.19 -22.50 6.00
C GLY A 23 -7.87 -23.41 4.82
N THR A 24 -7.80 -24.70 5.06
CA THR A 24 -7.52 -25.72 4.04
C THR A 24 -8.53 -25.75 2.91
N ASP A 25 -9.78 -25.36 3.19
CA ASP A 25 -10.86 -25.28 2.21
C ASP A 25 -10.84 -23.98 1.39
N GLY A 26 -9.87 -23.10 1.66
CA GLY A 26 -9.69 -21.82 1.00
C GLY A 26 -10.34 -20.65 1.76
N PHE A 27 -10.64 -19.59 1.04
CA PHE A 27 -11.29 -18.41 1.56
C PHE A 27 -12.81 -18.53 1.45
N LEU A 28 -13.51 -18.29 2.57
CA LEU A 28 -14.96 -18.33 2.64
C LEU A 28 -15.50 -16.93 2.99
N LEU A 29 -16.47 -16.47 2.23
CA LEU A 29 -17.22 -15.25 2.51
C LEU A 29 -18.68 -15.63 2.79
N ASN A 30 -19.15 -15.30 4.01
CA ASN A 30 -20.51 -15.64 4.46
C ASN A 30 -20.82 -17.14 4.30
N GLY A 31 -19.86 -18.00 4.66
CA GLY A 31 -19.97 -19.45 4.60
C GLY A 31 -19.91 -20.07 3.21
N LYS A 32 -19.64 -19.28 2.17
CA LYS A 32 -19.49 -19.77 0.79
C LYS A 32 -18.05 -19.59 0.32
N ARG A 33 -17.53 -20.60 -0.38
CA ARG A 33 -16.23 -20.51 -1.02
C ARG A 33 -16.19 -19.31 -1.98
N TYR A 34 -15.20 -18.47 -1.85
CA TYR A 34 -15.03 -17.27 -2.66
C TYR A 34 -13.66 -17.27 -3.31
N ILE A 35 -13.63 -17.27 -4.64
CA ILE A 35 -12.39 -17.20 -5.40
C ILE A 35 -12.02 -15.74 -5.58
N ILE A 36 -10.90 -15.34 -4.96
CA ILE A 36 -10.38 -14.00 -5.09
C ILE A 36 -9.72 -13.84 -6.46
N GLN A 37 -10.24 -12.92 -7.26
CA GLN A 37 -9.70 -12.50 -8.55
C GLN A 37 -9.30 -11.04 -8.41
N GLY A 38 -8.06 -10.79 -7.96
CA GLY A 38 -7.57 -9.49 -7.58
C GLY A 38 -6.38 -9.03 -8.41
N ALA A 39 -6.13 -7.73 -8.33
CA ALA A 39 -4.94 -7.09 -8.86
C ALA A 39 -4.39 -6.05 -7.87
N CYS A 40 -3.09 -5.78 -7.96
CA CYS A 40 -2.49 -4.63 -7.28
C CYS A 40 -2.96 -3.34 -7.94
N ILE A 41 -3.30 -2.35 -7.14
CA ILE A 41 -3.55 -0.99 -7.60
C ILE A 41 -2.69 -0.01 -6.83
N HIS A 42 -2.17 0.98 -7.54
CA HIS A 42 -1.41 2.06 -6.94
C HIS A 42 -2.27 3.30 -6.76
N HIS A 43 -1.83 4.23 -5.89
CA HIS A 43 -2.42 5.55 -5.75
C HIS A 43 -2.06 6.40 -6.97
N ASP A 44 -2.69 6.09 -8.09
CA ASP A 44 -2.51 6.74 -9.37
C ASP A 44 -3.87 6.97 -10.04
N ASN A 45 -4.19 8.21 -10.32
CA ASN A 45 -5.39 8.64 -11.01
C ASN A 45 -5.06 9.40 -12.30
N GLY A 46 -4.04 8.96 -13.02
CA GLY A 46 -3.62 9.53 -14.29
C GLY A 46 -3.20 10.99 -14.13
N LEU A 47 -3.89 11.92 -14.80
CA LEU A 47 -3.57 13.36 -14.75
C LEU A 47 -3.68 13.97 -13.34
N LEU A 48 -4.43 13.34 -12.43
CA LEU A 48 -4.58 13.78 -11.04
C LEU A 48 -3.43 13.30 -10.15
N GLY A 49 -2.51 12.47 -10.67
CA GLY A 49 -1.44 11.87 -9.88
C GLY A 49 -1.98 11.02 -8.74
N ALA A 50 -1.43 11.18 -7.54
CA ALA A 50 -1.82 10.43 -6.35
C ALA A 50 -3.06 11.00 -5.61
N VAL A 51 -3.72 12.01 -6.15
CA VAL A 51 -4.93 12.58 -5.53
C VAL A 51 -6.06 11.56 -5.53
N CYS A 52 -6.63 11.31 -4.35
CA CYS A 52 -7.75 10.37 -4.15
C CYS A 52 -9.09 11.11 -4.29
N ASP A 53 -9.36 11.66 -5.47
CA ASP A 53 -10.66 12.24 -5.81
C ASP A 53 -11.74 11.15 -5.79
N PRO A 54 -12.87 11.35 -5.06
CA PRO A 54 -13.89 10.32 -4.90
C PRO A 54 -14.49 9.83 -6.24
N ASP A 55 -14.73 10.72 -7.20
CA ASP A 55 -15.31 10.34 -8.50
C ASP A 55 -14.31 9.55 -9.36
N ALA A 56 -13.02 9.94 -9.33
CA ALA A 56 -11.96 9.23 -10.02
C ALA A 56 -11.75 7.82 -9.40
N VAL A 57 -11.82 7.72 -8.08
CA VAL A 57 -11.73 6.46 -7.36
C VAL A 57 -12.94 5.57 -7.65
N ALA A 58 -14.16 6.12 -7.61
CA ALA A 58 -15.39 5.40 -7.96
C ALA A 58 -15.33 4.82 -9.36
N ARG A 59 -14.83 5.61 -10.33
CA ARG A 59 -14.61 5.16 -11.70
C ARG A 59 -13.58 4.01 -11.76
N LYS A 60 -12.47 4.11 -11.03
CA LYS A 60 -11.44 3.07 -10.98
C LYS A 60 -12.00 1.74 -10.48
N VAL A 61 -12.72 1.75 -9.35
CA VAL A 61 -13.33 0.54 -8.76
C VAL A 61 -14.39 -0.05 -9.71
N ARG A 62 -15.21 0.79 -10.35
CA ARG A 62 -16.20 0.34 -11.33
C ARG A 62 -15.54 -0.36 -12.51
N LEU A 63 -14.49 0.22 -13.10
CA LEU A 63 -13.77 -0.39 -14.22
C LEU A 63 -13.12 -1.72 -13.86
N LEU A 64 -12.55 -1.85 -12.66
CA LEU A 64 -12.01 -3.12 -12.17
C LEU A 64 -13.12 -4.17 -12.12
N LYS A 65 -14.27 -3.85 -11.54
CA LYS A 65 -15.39 -4.77 -11.42
C LYS A 65 -15.99 -5.17 -12.78
N GLU A 66 -16.15 -4.22 -13.70
CA GLU A 66 -16.61 -4.47 -15.07
C GLU A 66 -15.68 -5.42 -15.84
N ASN A 67 -14.38 -5.44 -15.48
CA ASN A 67 -13.39 -6.35 -16.06
C ASN A 67 -13.20 -7.66 -15.27
N GLY A 68 -14.13 -7.98 -14.37
CA GLY A 68 -14.17 -9.27 -13.66
C GLY A 68 -13.32 -9.34 -12.40
N TYR A 69 -12.70 -8.25 -11.96
CA TYR A 69 -12.02 -8.22 -10.66
C TYR A 69 -13.04 -8.11 -9.53
N ASN A 70 -12.79 -8.86 -8.47
CA ASN A 70 -13.61 -8.83 -7.25
C ASN A 70 -12.79 -8.47 -6.00
N ALA A 71 -11.50 -8.22 -6.16
CA ALA A 71 -10.60 -7.82 -5.10
C ALA A 71 -9.47 -6.93 -5.61
N ILE A 72 -8.89 -6.15 -4.70
CA ILE A 72 -7.70 -5.34 -4.94
C ILE A 72 -6.70 -5.52 -3.79
N ARG A 73 -5.43 -5.31 -4.09
CA ARG A 73 -4.37 -5.07 -3.11
C ARG A 73 -3.91 -3.62 -3.24
N SER A 74 -3.95 -2.88 -2.15
CA SER A 74 -3.43 -1.51 -2.11
C SER A 74 -1.90 -1.56 -2.15
N ALA A 75 -1.33 -1.20 -3.27
CA ALA A 75 0.12 -1.30 -3.46
C ALA A 75 0.75 0.10 -3.41
N HIS A 76 1.69 0.38 -2.55
CA HIS A 76 2.17 -0.40 -1.41
C HIS A 76 2.08 0.47 -0.17
N ASN A 77 0.89 0.86 0.20
CA ASN A 77 0.55 1.76 1.31
C ASN A 77 -0.95 1.72 1.59
N PRO A 78 -1.40 2.18 2.78
CA PRO A 78 -2.79 2.07 3.18
C PRO A 78 -3.76 2.75 2.21
N CYS A 79 -4.90 2.12 2.00
CA CYS A 79 -6.00 2.63 1.18
C CYS A 79 -6.50 4.00 1.68
N SER A 80 -6.90 4.86 0.75
CA SER A 80 -7.66 6.06 1.12
C SER A 80 -9.09 5.70 1.57
N LYS A 81 -9.69 6.52 2.44
CA LYS A 81 -11.08 6.36 2.86
C LYS A 81 -12.05 6.34 1.66
N ALA A 82 -11.78 7.17 0.64
CA ALA A 82 -12.57 7.19 -0.58
C ALA A 82 -12.55 5.83 -1.31
N LEU A 83 -11.36 5.19 -1.39
CA LEU A 83 -11.23 3.88 -2.02
C LEU A 83 -11.98 2.80 -1.24
N LEU A 84 -11.84 2.78 0.09
CA LEU A 84 -12.53 1.81 0.94
C LEU A 84 -14.05 1.97 0.85
N THR A 85 -14.56 3.21 0.92
CA THR A 85 -15.99 3.50 0.77
C THR A 85 -16.54 3.00 -0.57
N GLU A 86 -15.80 3.21 -1.67
CA GLU A 86 -16.23 2.74 -2.97
C GLU A 86 -16.12 1.21 -3.12
N CYS A 87 -15.11 0.58 -2.51
CA CYS A 87 -15.02 -0.87 -2.46
C CYS A 87 -16.16 -1.49 -1.66
N ASP A 88 -16.55 -0.91 -0.53
CA ASP A 88 -17.74 -1.32 0.23
C ASP A 88 -19.01 -1.21 -0.62
N ARG A 89 -19.20 -0.07 -1.26
CA ARG A 89 -20.41 0.21 -2.06
C ARG A 89 -20.53 -0.70 -3.27
N GLN A 90 -19.41 -1.01 -3.93
CA GLN A 90 -19.39 -1.80 -5.15
C GLN A 90 -19.15 -3.30 -4.91
N GLY A 91 -18.83 -3.70 -3.69
CA GLY A 91 -18.57 -5.11 -3.32
C GLY A 91 -17.27 -5.64 -3.89
N VAL A 92 -16.18 -4.86 -3.78
CA VAL A 92 -14.82 -5.27 -4.11
C VAL A 92 -14.02 -5.48 -2.84
N LEU A 93 -13.44 -6.65 -2.64
CA LEU A 93 -12.64 -6.96 -1.44
C LEU A 93 -11.28 -6.25 -1.49
N VAL A 94 -10.72 -6.01 -0.33
CA VAL A 94 -9.46 -5.27 -0.19
C VAL A 94 -8.48 -6.05 0.69
N MET A 95 -7.26 -6.23 0.19
CA MET A 95 -6.07 -6.43 1.00
C MET A 95 -5.44 -5.06 1.21
N ASP A 96 -5.53 -4.52 2.42
CA ASP A 96 -4.86 -3.25 2.74
C ASP A 96 -3.42 -3.50 3.17
N GLU A 97 -2.49 -2.82 2.53
CA GLU A 97 -1.06 -3.01 2.74
C GLU A 97 -0.46 -1.80 3.44
N TYR A 98 0.38 -2.07 4.45
CA TYR A 98 0.95 -1.03 5.27
C TYR A 98 2.02 -0.24 4.53
N ILE A 99 3.08 -0.93 4.02
CA ILE A 99 4.25 -0.21 3.51
C ILE A 99 5.04 -1.05 2.50
N ASP A 100 5.84 -0.37 1.68
CA ASP A 100 6.67 -1.02 0.66
C ASP A 100 7.98 -1.61 1.22
N HIS A 101 8.47 -1.12 2.35
CA HIS A 101 9.78 -1.49 2.93
C HIS A 101 9.75 -1.30 4.45
N TRP A 102 10.74 -1.87 5.17
CA TRP A 102 10.84 -1.67 6.62
C TRP A 102 12.06 -0.82 6.99
N TYR A 103 13.20 -1.45 7.35
CA TYR A 103 14.39 -0.75 7.82
C TYR A 103 15.57 -0.81 6.84
N ILE A 104 15.37 -1.26 5.59
CA ILE A 104 16.35 -1.22 4.52
C ILE A 104 15.79 -0.34 3.39
N HIS A 105 16.54 0.69 3.02
CA HIS A 105 16.14 1.60 1.96
C HIS A 105 15.99 0.89 0.61
N LYS A 106 14.87 1.10 -0.06
CA LYS A 106 14.68 0.84 -1.49
C LYS A 106 15.09 2.05 -2.31
N THR A 107 14.85 3.25 -1.78
CA THR A 107 15.27 4.54 -2.35
C THR A 107 15.86 5.42 -1.26
N GLU A 108 16.63 6.46 -1.61
CA GLU A 108 17.30 7.32 -0.62
C GLU A 108 16.34 8.11 0.28
N HIS A 109 15.15 8.42 -0.21
CA HIS A 109 14.19 9.29 0.46
C HIS A 109 12.87 8.56 0.76
N ASP A 110 12.94 7.30 1.09
CA ASP A 110 11.78 6.53 1.50
C ASP A 110 11.50 6.66 3.02
N TYR A 111 10.49 5.95 3.50
CA TYR A 111 9.99 6.07 4.88
C TYR A 111 10.87 5.34 5.92
N VAL A 112 11.98 4.71 5.54
CA VAL A 112 12.85 3.91 6.43
C VAL A 112 13.30 4.68 7.66
N ASP A 113 13.63 5.97 7.50
CA ASP A 113 14.10 6.81 8.61
C ASP A 113 13.06 6.97 9.74
N TYR A 114 11.80 6.82 9.43
CA TYR A 114 10.68 6.95 10.37
C TYR A 114 10.13 5.59 10.83
N PHE A 115 10.36 4.54 10.07
CA PHE A 115 9.74 3.23 10.27
C PHE A 115 9.87 2.69 11.70
N ASN A 116 11.09 2.69 12.27
CA ASN A 116 11.32 2.10 13.60
C ASN A 116 10.51 2.79 14.71
N ASP A 117 10.31 4.09 14.60
CA ASP A 117 9.62 4.89 15.61
C ASP A 117 8.09 4.89 15.43
N TRP A 118 7.61 4.73 14.20
CA TRP A 118 6.22 4.98 13.85
C TRP A 118 5.41 3.74 13.47
N TRP A 119 5.99 2.62 13.12
CA TRP A 119 5.25 1.49 12.55
C TRP A 119 4.07 1.00 13.41
N ARG A 120 4.17 1.10 14.76
CA ARG A 120 3.06 0.71 15.64
C ARG A 120 1.91 1.69 15.55
N GLN A 121 2.21 2.98 15.53
CA GLN A 121 1.19 4.02 15.39
C GLN A 121 0.53 3.92 14.01
N ASP A 122 1.33 3.79 12.96
CA ASP A 122 0.83 3.68 11.59
C ASP A 122 -0.11 2.47 11.41
N LEU A 123 0.26 1.31 11.97
CA LEU A 123 -0.61 0.13 11.94
C LEU A 123 -1.88 0.33 12.76
N THR A 124 -1.81 1.04 13.89
CA THR A 124 -2.98 1.40 14.69
C THR A 124 -3.92 2.29 13.88
N ASP A 125 -3.39 3.36 13.28
CA ASP A 125 -4.17 4.31 12.47
C ASP A 125 -4.79 3.62 11.23
N MET A 126 -4.05 2.68 10.61
CA MET A 126 -4.57 1.87 9.51
C MET A 126 -5.76 1.02 9.96
N VAL A 127 -5.62 0.28 11.05
CA VAL A 127 -6.70 -0.57 11.58
C VAL A 127 -7.90 0.25 12.02
N GLU A 128 -7.70 1.36 12.74
CA GLU A 128 -8.79 2.25 13.17
C GLU A 128 -9.57 2.81 11.97
N LYS A 129 -8.86 3.18 10.90
CA LYS A 129 -9.47 3.62 9.65
C LYS A 129 -10.28 2.51 8.98
N ASP A 130 -9.76 1.27 8.99
CA ASP A 130 -10.29 0.14 8.22
C ASP A 130 -11.39 -0.64 8.94
N TYR A 131 -11.41 -0.58 10.26
CA TYR A 131 -12.17 -1.50 11.12
C TYR A 131 -13.65 -1.64 10.70
N ASN A 132 -14.29 -0.53 10.37
CA ASN A 132 -15.70 -0.48 9.98
C ASN A 132 -15.93 -0.75 8.48
N HIS A 133 -14.85 -0.96 7.68
CA HIS A 133 -14.96 -1.26 6.26
C HIS A 133 -15.05 -2.77 6.00
N PRO A 134 -16.22 -3.31 5.63
CA PRO A 134 -16.40 -4.75 5.40
C PRO A 134 -15.62 -5.25 4.17
N CYS A 135 -15.24 -4.39 3.26
CA CYS A 135 -14.41 -4.75 2.11
C CYS A 135 -13.00 -5.17 2.50
N VAL A 136 -12.43 -4.63 3.58
CA VAL A 136 -11.09 -5.03 4.05
C VAL A 136 -11.18 -6.42 4.67
N VAL A 137 -10.52 -7.38 4.05
CA VAL A 137 -10.56 -8.80 4.43
C VAL A 137 -9.20 -9.38 4.77
N LEU A 138 -8.13 -8.62 4.53
CA LEU A 138 -6.76 -9.04 4.74
C LEU A 138 -5.87 -7.83 4.98
N TYR A 139 -4.89 -7.94 5.88
CA TYR A 139 -3.81 -6.98 6.05
C TYR A 139 -2.49 -7.53 5.50
N SER A 140 -1.66 -6.66 4.92
CA SER A 140 -0.29 -6.97 4.50
C SER A 140 0.69 -6.04 5.20
N THR A 141 1.72 -6.61 5.80
CA THR A 141 2.72 -5.85 6.57
C THR A 141 3.83 -5.25 5.72
N GLY A 142 3.92 -5.62 4.44
CA GLY A 142 4.95 -5.08 3.55
C GLY A 142 5.01 -5.75 2.20
N ASN A 143 5.69 -5.09 1.26
CA ASN A 143 5.89 -5.55 -0.09
C ASN A 143 7.35 -5.89 -0.37
N GLU A 144 7.61 -7.10 -0.83
CA GLU A 144 8.95 -7.53 -1.25
C GLU A 144 10.07 -7.14 -0.27
N VAL A 145 9.76 -7.22 1.03
CA VAL A 145 10.66 -6.80 2.10
C VAL A 145 11.87 -7.73 2.17
N SER A 146 13.02 -7.22 1.77
CA SER A 146 14.29 -7.97 1.76
C SER A 146 14.78 -8.34 3.15
N GLU A 147 14.30 -7.64 4.17
CA GLU A 147 14.57 -7.90 5.59
C GLU A 147 14.13 -9.30 6.02
N THR A 148 13.15 -9.88 5.36
CA THR A 148 12.69 -11.26 5.62
C THR A 148 13.74 -12.33 5.33
N ALA A 149 14.83 -12.00 4.63
CA ALA A 149 16.02 -12.83 4.52
C ALA A 149 16.87 -12.88 5.80
N GLN A 150 16.62 -12.01 6.78
CA GLN A 150 17.40 -11.84 7.99
C GLN A 150 16.61 -12.30 9.22
N LYS A 151 17.31 -12.81 10.25
CA LYS A 151 16.68 -13.21 11.51
C LYS A 151 15.89 -12.08 12.17
N ARG A 152 16.41 -10.84 12.12
CA ARG A 152 15.72 -9.65 12.64
C ARG A 152 14.41 -9.39 11.89
N GLY A 153 14.43 -9.49 10.57
CA GLY A 153 13.22 -9.27 9.76
C GLY A 153 12.17 -10.36 9.97
N ILE A 154 12.58 -11.62 10.13
CA ILE A 154 11.65 -12.71 10.48
C ILE A 154 11.02 -12.45 11.86
N ALA A 155 11.79 -12.01 12.85
CA ALA A 155 11.27 -11.66 14.16
C ALA A 155 10.28 -10.46 14.07
N LEU A 156 10.64 -9.45 13.29
CA LEU A 156 9.79 -8.29 13.07
C LEU A 156 8.48 -8.66 12.35
N THR A 157 8.52 -9.56 11.36
CA THR A 157 7.30 -10.08 10.71
C THR A 157 6.34 -10.66 11.74
N LYS A 158 6.86 -11.46 12.68
CA LYS A 158 6.04 -12.03 13.76
C LYS A 158 5.49 -10.93 14.68
N GLU A 159 6.34 -9.99 15.08
CA GLU A 159 5.96 -8.89 15.99
C GLU A 159 4.84 -8.02 15.38
N MET A 160 4.96 -7.64 14.09
CA MET A 160 3.94 -6.87 13.40
C MET A 160 2.63 -7.67 13.23
N THR A 161 2.73 -8.97 12.96
CA THR A 161 1.56 -9.85 12.85
C THR A 161 0.84 -9.98 14.18
N ASP A 162 1.58 -10.24 15.25
CA ASP A 162 1.00 -10.34 16.60
C ASP A 162 0.38 -9.00 17.04
N PHE A 163 1.02 -7.88 16.69
CA PHE A 163 0.50 -6.54 16.98
C PHE A 163 -0.82 -6.27 16.26
N LEU A 164 -0.88 -6.57 14.96
CA LEU A 164 -2.12 -6.42 14.16
C LEU A 164 -3.24 -7.31 14.70
N HIS A 165 -2.96 -8.58 15.04
CA HIS A 165 -3.96 -9.46 15.66
C HIS A 165 -4.39 -8.98 17.04
N GLY A 166 -3.55 -8.21 17.75
CA GLY A 166 -3.94 -7.55 19.01
C GLY A 166 -4.91 -6.39 18.80
N LEU A 167 -4.91 -5.76 17.64
CA LEU A 167 -5.82 -4.67 17.26
C LEU A 167 -7.10 -5.22 16.59
N ASP A 168 -6.95 -6.21 15.72
CA ASP A 168 -8.05 -6.82 14.98
C ASP A 168 -7.75 -8.31 14.70
N ASP A 169 -8.42 -9.19 15.41
CA ASP A 169 -8.32 -10.64 15.26
C ASP A 169 -9.27 -11.23 14.20
N SER A 170 -10.10 -10.39 13.60
CA SER A 170 -11.10 -10.80 12.60
C SER A 170 -10.56 -10.89 11.17
N ARG A 171 -9.34 -10.44 10.92
CA ARG A 171 -8.69 -10.40 9.60
C ARG A 171 -7.34 -11.11 9.63
N PRO A 172 -7.05 -11.97 8.65
CA PRO A 172 -5.72 -12.56 8.53
C PRO A 172 -4.66 -11.51 8.15
N VAL A 173 -3.42 -11.79 8.52
CA VAL A 173 -2.26 -10.94 8.24
C VAL A 173 -1.30 -11.72 7.35
N THR A 174 -0.75 -11.05 6.34
CA THR A 174 0.28 -11.59 5.44
C THR A 174 1.45 -10.62 5.31
N CYS A 175 2.50 -11.07 4.64
CA CYS A 175 3.63 -10.23 4.25
C CYS A 175 4.01 -10.55 2.81
N GLY A 176 4.25 -9.54 2.01
CA GLY A 176 4.74 -9.71 0.64
C GLY A 176 6.21 -10.09 0.63
N VAL A 177 6.50 -11.39 0.60
CA VAL A 177 7.85 -11.94 0.56
C VAL A 177 8.25 -12.27 -0.88
N ASN A 178 9.37 -11.71 -1.35
CA ASN A 178 9.98 -12.12 -2.61
C ASN A 178 11.06 -13.17 -2.33
N ILE A 179 10.72 -14.44 -2.59
CA ILE A 179 11.62 -15.59 -2.32
C ILE A 179 12.92 -15.47 -3.13
N PHE A 180 12.87 -14.96 -4.35
CA PHE A 180 14.05 -14.78 -5.19
C PHE A 180 14.99 -13.70 -4.61
N PHE A 181 14.45 -12.58 -4.14
CA PHE A 181 15.23 -11.54 -3.48
C PHE A 181 15.84 -12.03 -2.17
N ASN A 182 15.09 -12.81 -1.39
CA ASN A 182 15.61 -13.43 -0.18
C ASN A 182 16.73 -14.42 -0.47
N PHE A 183 16.61 -15.22 -1.53
CA PHE A 183 17.68 -16.10 -1.97
C PHE A 183 18.93 -15.31 -2.38
N LEU A 184 18.80 -14.27 -3.20
CA LEU A 184 19.92 -13.41 -3.57
C LEU A 184 20.58 -12.78 -2.34
N SER A 185 19.80 -12.29 -1.40
CA SER A 185 20.32 -11.74 -0.13
C SER A 185 21.07 -12.76 0.70
N SER A 186 20.60 -14.02 0.73
CA SER A 186 21.24 -15.10 1.50
C SER A 186 22.62 -15.49 0.96
N ILE A 187 22.88 -15.26 -0.34
CA ILE A 187 24.17 -15.53 -0.98
C ILE A 187 25.02 -14.25 -1.16
N GLY A 188 24.66 -13.16 -0.46
CA GLY A 188 25.42 -11.91 -0.43
C GLY A 188 25.10 -10.91 -1.57
N PHE A 189 24.13 -11.21 -2.43
CA PHE A 189 23.62 -10.27 -3.43
C PHE A 189 22.37 -9.57 -2.92
N GLY A 190 22.53 -8.58 -2.04
CA GLY A 190 21.41 -7.74 -1.60
C GLY A 190 20.78 -7.00 -2.79
N VAL A 191 19.47 -7.20 -3.01
CA VAL A 191 18.72 -6.47 -4.06
C VAL A 191 18.58 -5.01 -3.67
N TYR A 192 18.21 -4.77 -2.42
CA TYR A 192 18.11 -3.45 -1.82
C TYR A 192 19.20 -3.28 -0.74
N SER A 193 19.77 -2.10 -0.65
CA SER A 193 20.71 -1.71 0.42
C SER A 193 20.85 -0.19 0.42
N ASP A 194 21.20 0.37 1.57
CA ASP A 194 21.41 1.81 1.74
C ASP A 194 22.46 2.37 0.78
N GLU A 195 23.52 1.61 0.50
CA GLU A 195 24.53 2.01 -0.50
C GLU A 195 23.98 2.09 -1.93
N LYS A 196 23.12 1.13 -2.30
CA LYS A 196 22.48 1.14 -3.62
C LYS A 196 21.53 2.30 -3.76
N ALA A 197 20.68 2.54 -2.75
CA ALA A 197 19.75 3.65 -2.71
C ALA A 197 20.47 4.99 -2.90
N LYS A 198 21.54 5.24 -2.16
CA LYS A 198 22.38 6.45 -2.32
C LYS A 198 22.98 6.57 -3.72
N LYS A 199 23.53 5.49 -4.27
CA LYS A 199 24.11 5.53 -5.64
C LYS A 199 23.05 5.82 -6.70
N GLU A 200 21.86 5.30 -6.56
CA GLU A 200 20.74 5.55 -7.49
C GLU A 200 20.28 7.01 -7.42
N ALA A 201 20.13 7.56 -6.23
CA ALA A 201 19.78 8.96 -6.03
C ALA A 201 20.83 9.91 -6.61
N GLU A 202 22.12 9.65 -6.39
CA GLU A 202 23.20 10.44 -6.99
C GLU A 202 23.15 10.37 -8.53
N ARG A 203 22.83 9.22 -9.13
CA ARG A 203 22.67 9.06 -10.57
C ARG A 203 21.46 9.83 -11.09
N ALA A 204 20.34 9.78 -10.39
CA ALA A 204 19.13 10.51 -10.74
C ALA A 204 19.35 12.01 -10.70
N GLU A 205 20.00 12.53 -9.65
CA GLU A 205 20.32 13.96 -9.53
C GLU A 205 21.28 14.43 -10.64
N LYS A 206 22.31 13.66 -10.94
CA LYS A 206 23.22 13.95 -12.08
C LYS A 206 22.48 13.94 -13.43
N ALA A 207 21.52 13.04 -13.61
CA ALA A 207 20.70 12.98 -14.83
C ALA A 207 19.79 14.21 -14.95
N LYS A 208 19.14 14.61 -13.84
CA LYS A 208 18.31 15.83 -13.75
C LYS A 208 19.12 17.08 -14.12
N GLN A 209 20.28 17.26 -13.50
CA GLN A 209 21.17 18.40 -13.80
C GLN A 209 21.64 18.43 -15.26
N ARG A 210 21.90 17.27 -15.86
CA ARG A 210 22.24 17.19 -17.31
C ARG A 210 21.04 17.58 -18.16
N GLY A 211 19.83 17.15 -17.81
CA GLY A 211 18.60 17.53 -18.50
C GLY A 211 18.34 19.03 -18.43
N GLU A 212 18.47 19.63 -17.26
CA GLU A 212 18.32 21.08 -17.05
C GLU A 212 19.36 21.90 -17.84
N LYS A 213 20.63 21.46 -17.85
CA LYS A 213 21.68 22.11 -18.65
C LYS A 213 21.38 22.00 -20.16
N ALA A 214 20.89 20.87 -20.62
CA ALA A 214 20.51 20.68 -22.02
C ALA A 214 19.32 21.57 -22.41
N ALA A 215 18.32 21.66 -21.55
CA ALA A 215 17.14 22.52 -21.75
C ALA A 215 17.52 24.01 -21.78
N LYS A 216 18.38 24.47 -20.86
CA LYS A 216 18.90 25.85 -20.86
C LYS A 216 19.69 26.16 -22.13
N LYS A 217 20.53 25.24 -22.58
CA LYS A 217 21.30 25.41 -23.83
C LYS A 217 20.38 25.50 -25.06
N LYS A 218 19.31 24.72 -25.09
CA LYS A 218 18.30 24.76 -26.15
C LYS A 218 17.50 26.07 -26.17
N ALA A 219 17.12 26.56 -24.97
CA ALA A 219 16.41 27.85 -24.82
C ALA A 219 17.27 29.05 -25.29
N VAL A 220 18.57 29.08 -24.92
CA VAL A 220 19.50 30.12 -25.37
C VAL A 220 19.71 30.05 -26.87
N GLY A 221 19.83 28.86 -27.47
CA GLY A 221 19.93 28.70 -28.91
C GLY A 221 18.68 29.19 -29.66
N SER A 222 17.49 28.90 -29.12
CA SER A 222 16.23 29.37 -29.71
C SER A 222 16.08 30.91 -29.65
N GLN A 223 16.50 31.55 -28.55
CA GLN A 223 16.50 33.01 -28.47
C GLN A 223 17.46 33.68 -29.46
N PHE A 224 18.58 33.04 -29.75
CA PHE A 224 19.53 33.55 -30.75
C PHE A 224 18.97 33.51 -32.17
N PHE A 225 18.20 32.50 -32.51
CA PHE A 225 17.58 32.38 -33.85
C PHE A 225 16.34 33.26 -34.02
N ASN A 226 15.67 33.67 -32.94
CA ASN A 226 14.53 34.57 -33.01
C ASN A 226 14.89 36.07 -33.04
N ASN A 227 16.19 36.41 -32.89
CA ASN A 227 16.70 37.77 -32.94
C ASN A 227 17.56 38.06 -34.20
N LEU A 228 17.55 37.14 -35.15
CA LEU A 228 18.07 37.29 -36.54
C LEU A 228 16.92 37.40 -37.53
#